data_1190f389c88a43632f56d4c58f4de388
#
_entry.id   1190f389c88a43632f56d4c58f4de388
#
_cell.length_a   1.000
_cell.length_b   1.000
_cell.length_c   1.000
_cell.angle_alpha   90.00
_cell.angle_beta   90.00
_cell.angle_gamma   90.00
#
_symmetry.space_group_name_H-M   'P 1'
#
loop_
_entity.id
_entity.type
_entity.pdbx_description
1 polymer ?
#
loop_
_entity_poly.entity_id
_entity_poly.type
_entity_poly.pdbx_seq_one_letter_code
_entity_poly.pdbx_strand_id
1 'polypeptide(L)'
;MGTETRHLSVHIDRPVAAVYAFASDPANLPRWAPGLGGSVTREGGAWFVDTPAGRAGLTFAPPNDYGVLDHEVRTPSGETVYVPLRAIADGDGTEVVFSLRRARGMSDAEFERDTALVESDLARLKAVLESTD
;
A
#
# COMPACT_ATOMS: atom_id res chain seq x y z
N MET A 1 5.45 22.18 11.84
CA MET A 1 5.57 20.95 12.60
C MET A 1 5.15 19.75 11.75
N GLY A 2 5.98 18.72 11.74
CA GLY A 2 5.67 17.49 11.06
C GLY A 2 4.61 16.70 11.80
N THR A 3 3.93 15.82 11.07
CA THR A 3 3.02 14.86 11.66
C THR A 3 3.80 13.60 12.04
N GLU A 4 3.24 12.84 12.97
CA GLU A 4 3.84 11.57 13.36
C GLU A 4 3.82 10.59 12.19
N THR A 5 4.93 9.89 11.98
CA THR A 5 5.05 8.88 10.92
C THR A 5 5.56 7.58 11.54
N ARG A 6 4.95 6.47 11.15
CA ARG A 6 5.42 5.14 11.53
C ARG A 6 5.87 4.40 10.29
N HIS A 7 7.05 3.80 10.38
CA HIS A 7 7.56 2.96 9.31
C HIS A 7 7.30 1.52 9.68
N LEU A 8 6.37 0.90 8.97
CA LEU A 8 5.98 -0.48 9.22
C LEU A 8 6.59 -1.35 8.13
N SER A 9 7.20 -2.44 8.51
CA SER A 9 7.90 -3.27 7.54
C SER A 9 7.59 -4.73 7.72
N VAL A 10 7.80 -5.48 6.63
CA VAL A 10 7.71 -6.94 6.63
C VAL A 10 8.81 -7.49 5.74
N HIS A 11 9.41 -8.60 6.15
CA HIS A 11 10.35 -9.31 5.32
C HIS A 11 9.61 -10.39 4.53
N ILE A 12 9.82 -10.39 3.21
CA ILE A 12 9.19 -11.37 2.31
C ILE A 12 10.30 -12.20 1.68
N ASP A 13 10.18 -13.52 1.80
CA ASP A 13 11.18 -14.46 1.30
C ASP A 13 10.98 -14.72 -0.20
N ARG A 14 11.03 -13.64 -0.98
CA ARG A 14 10.93 -13.65 -2.44
C ARG A 14 11.82 -12.54 -3.00
N PRO A 15 12.36 -12.72 -4.21
CA PRO A 15 13.20 -11.68 -4.83
C PRO A 15 12.45 -10.37 -5.02
N VAL A 16 13.17 -9.26 -4.93
CA VAL A 16 12.56 -7.93 -5.03
C VAL A 16 11.80 -7.73 -6.35
N ALA A 17 12.29 -8.34 -7.45
CA ALA A 17 11.61 -8.22 -8.74
C ALA A 17 10.21 -8.84 -8.69
N ALA A 18 10.07 -9.99 -8.01
CA ALA A 18 8.78 -10.66 -7.87
C ALA A 18 7.83 -9.87 -6.98
N VAL A 19 8.35 -9.33 -5.87
CA VAL A 19 7.55 -8.52 -4.94
C VAL A 19 7.07 -7.26 -5.64
N TYR A 20 7.98 -6.56 -6.32
CA TYR A 20 7.64 -5.32 -7.03
C TYR A 20 6.58 -5.58 -8.11
N ALA A 21 6.78 -6.62 -8.92
CA ALA A 21 5.84 -6.92 -10.01
C ALA A 21 4.43 -7.17 -9.49
N PHE A 22 4.31 -7.86 -8.37
CA PHE A 22 3.00 -8.15 -7.78
C PHE A 22 2.39 -6.91 -7.13
N ALA A 23 3.15 -6.22 -6.30
CA ALA A 23 2.64 -5.10 -5.51
C ALA A 23 2.38 -3.85 -6.35
N SER A 24 3.07 -3.69 -7.49
CA SER A 24 2.89 -2.52 -8.35
C SER A 24 1.66 -2.61 -9.23
N ASP A 25 1.02 -3.77 -9.31
CA ASP A 25 -0.19 -3.97 -10.11
C ASP A 25 -1.43 -3.69 -9.25
N PRO A 26 -2.14 -2.59 -9.51
CA PRO A 26 -3.32 -2.24 -8.70
C PRO A 26 -4.41 -3.32 -8.73
N ALA A 27 -4.47 -4.13 -9.78
CA ALA A 27 -5.44 -5.23 -9.86
C ALA A 27 -5.22 -6.27 -8.75
N ASN A 28 -4.03 -6.33 -8.17
CA ASN A 28 -3.73 -7.26 -7.08
C ASN A 28 -4.08 -6.73 -5.70
N LEU A 29 -4.44 -5.44 -5.57
CA LEU A 29 -4.74 -4.85 -4.27
C LEU A 29 -5.80 -5.62 -3.46
N PRO A 30 -6.90 -6.09 -4.05
CA PRO A 30 -7.87 -6.86 -3.28
C PRO A 30 -7.31 -8.15 -2.68
N ARG A 31 -6.21 -8.65 -3.22
CA ARG A 31 -5.59 -9.89 -2.74
C ARG A 31 -4.74 -9.66 -1.49
N TRP A 32 -4.18 -8.46 -1.32
CA TRP A 32 -3.31 -8.22 -0.18
C TRP A 32 -3.68 -6.99 0.66
N ALA A 33 -4.46 -6.07 0.13
CA ALA A 33 -4.84 -4.86 0.85
C ALA A 33 -6.36 -4.65 0.85
N PRO A 34 -7.16 -5.64 1.32
CA PRO A 34 -8.61 -5.51 1.32
C PRO A 34 -9.11 -4.40 2.23
N GLY A 35 -8.30 -3.94 3.18
CA GLY A 35 -8.66 -2.82 4.04
C GLY A 35 -8.78 -1.50 3.32
N LEU A 36 -8.21 -1.38 2.11
CA LEU A 36 -8.33 -0.17 1.29
C LEU A 36 -9.70 -0.08 0.61
N GLY A 37 -10.35 -1.21 0.36
CA GLY A 37 -11.64 -1.18 -0.29
C GLY A 37 -12.03 -2.51 -0.90
N GLY A 38 -13.28 -2.60 -1.36
CA GLY A 38 -13.84 -3.85 -1.84
C GLY A 38 -13.37 -4.25 -3.23
N SER A 39 -13.38 -3.34 -4.17
CA SER A 39 -13.03 -3.66 -5.55
C SER A 39 -12.20 -2.57 -6.18
N VAL A 40 -11.40 -2.98 -7.16
CA VAL A 40 -10.53 -2.09 -7.92
C VAL A 40 -10.97 -2.14 -9.37
N THR A 41 -11.17 -0.97 -9.98
CA THR A 41 -11.58 -0.85 -11.37
C THR A 41 -10.64 0.06 -12.12
N ARG A 42 -10.52 -0.17 -13.43
CA ARG A 42 -9.74 0.66 -14.31
C ARG A 42 -10.66 1.30 -15.35
N GLU A 43 -10.60 2.64 -15.44
CA GLU A 43 -11.40 3.37 -16.43
C GLU A 43 -10.51 4.42 -17.08
N GLY A 44 -10.40 4.37 -18.39
CA GLY A 44 -9.64 5.37 -19.14
C GLY A 44 -8.18 5.48 -18.73
N GLY A 45 -7.57 4.38 -18.29
CA GLY A 45 -6.20 4.36 -17.84
C GLY A 45 -6.01 4.75 -16.39
N ALA A 46 -7.08 5.17 -15.70
CA ALA A 46 -7.03 5.53 -14.28
C ALA A 46 -7.57 4.38 -13.43
N TRP A 47 -7.01 4.22 -12.23
CA TRP A 47 -7.43 3.19 -11.29
C TRP A 47 -8.29 3.79 -10.19
N PHE A 48 -9.28 3.03 -9.75
CA PHE A 48 -10.23 3.45 -8.71
C PHE A 48 -10.47 2.30 -7.75
N VAL A 49 -10.70 2.67 -6.49
CA VAL A 49 -11.00 1.72 -5.41
C VAL A 49 -12.33 2.10 -4.80
N ASP A 50 -13.24 1.13 -4.63
CA ASP A 50 -14.49 1.38 -3.93
C ASP A 50 -14.25 1.31 -2.43
N THR A 51 -14.60 2.39 -1.72
CA THR A 51 -14.47 2.46 -0.27
C THR A 51 -15.85 2.69 0.35
N PRO A 52 -15.99 2.46 1.67
CA PRO A 52 -17.27 2.76 2.34
C PRO A 52 -17.71 4.21 2.18
N ALA A 53 -16.74 5.14 2.03
CA ALA A 53 -17.04 6.56 1.85
C ALA A 53 -17.29 6.95 0.41
N GLY A 54 -17.10 6.02 -0.54
CA GLY A 54 -17.27 6.28 -1.96
C GLY A 54 -16.06 5.83 -2.76
N ARG A 55 -16.04 6.25 -4.02
CA ARG A 55 -14.99 5.84 -4.95
C ARG A 55 -13.75 6.72 -4.78
N ALA A 56 -12.59 6.09 -4.59
CA ALA A 56 -11.31 6.78 -4.44
C ALA A 56 -10.44 6.56 -5.68
N GLY A 57 -9.71 7.60 -6.09
CA GLY A 57 -8.73 7.49 -7.17
C GLY A 57 -7.41 6.96 -6.63
N LEU A 58 -6.67 6.22 -7.47
CA LEU A 58 -5.42 5.60 -7.08
C LEU A 58 -4.39 5.80 -8.19
N THR A 59 -3.24 6.38 -7.84
CA THR A 59 -2.15 6.61 -8.78
C THR A 59 -0.84 6.13 -8.19
N PHE A 60 -0.23 5.15 -8.82
CA PHE A 60 1.08 4.65 -8.41
C PHE A 60 2.21 5.43 -9.10
N ALA A 61 3.37 5.45 -8.47
CA ALA A 61 4.58 5.95 -9.09
C ALA A 61 4.81 5.20 -10.41
N PRO A 62 5.40 5.87 -11.42
CA PRO A 62 5.70 5.19 -12.70
C PRO A 62 6.60 3.98 -12.47
N PRO A 63 6.54 2.99 -13.36
CA PRO A 63 7.43 1.83 -13.27
C PRO A 63 8.89 2.27 -13.12
N ASN A 64 9.61 1.61 -12.23
CA ASN A 64 11.00 1.98 -11.95
C ASN A 64 11.80 0.76 -11.47
N ASP A 65 13.12 0.92 -11.43
CA ASP A 65 14.03 -0.14 -11.02
C ASP A 65 14.47 -0.02 -9.57
N TYR A 66 13.82 0.87 -8.81
CA TYR A 66 14.24 1.20 -7.44
C TYR A 66 13.30 0.66 -6.37
N GLY A 67 12.27 -0.08 -6.78
CA GLY A 67 11.29 -0.61 -5.82
C GLY A 67 10.37 0.44 -5.24
N VAL A 68 10.21 1.58 -5.91
CA VAL A 68 9.34 2.65 -5.43
C VAL A 68 7.89 2.33 -5.82
N LEU A 69 7.08 2.07 -4.80
CA LEU A 69 5.67 1.73 -4.94
C LEU A 69 4.78 2.84 -4.35
N ASP A 70 5.36 4.03 -4.19
CA ASP A 70 4.63 5.17 -3.65
C ASP A 70 3.36 5.39 -4.45
N HIS A 71 2.30 5.78 -3.77
CA HIS A 71 1.03 6.02 -4.46
C HIS A 71 0.25 7.13 -3.79
N GLU A 72 -0.65 7.73 -4.57
CA GLU A 72 -1.58 8.72 -4.08
C GLU A 72 -2.97 8.15 -4.09
N VAL A 73 -3.71 8.40 -3.02
CA VAL A 73 -5.12 8.05 -2.92
C VAL A 73 -5.89 9.36 -2.88
N ARG A 74 -6.77 9.55 -3.87
CA ARG A 74 -7.65 10.72 -3.88
C ARG A 74 -8.99 10.30 -3.29
N THR A 75 -9.27 10.80 -2.10
CA THR A 75 -10.48 10.42 -1.37
C THR A 75 -11.73 11.00 -2.06
N PRO A 76 -12.92 10.44 -1.79
CA PRO A 76 -14.16 11.01 -2.35
C PRO A 76 -14.40 12.46 -1.95
N SER A 77 -13.83 12.90 -0.83
CA SER A 77 -13.96 14.31 -0.39
C SER A 77 -13.00 15.24 -1.14
N GLY A 78 -12.11 14.70 -1.98
CA GLY A 78 -11.18 15.49 -2.77
C GLY A 78 -9.80 15.66 -2.16
N GLU A 79 -9.56 15.06 -1.01
CA GLU A 79 -8.23 15.10 -0.41
C GLU A 79 -7.29 14.10 -1.09
N THR A 80 -6.01 14.44 -1.14
CA THR A 80 -4.99 13.55 -1.67
C THR A 80 -4.11 13.08 -0.53
N VAL A 81 -4.00 11.77 -0.38
CA VAL A 81 -3.13 11.15 0.62
C VAL A 81 -1.97 10.49 -0.12
N TYR A 82 -0.75 10.91 0.22
CA TYR A 82 0.45 10.31 -0.35
C TYR A 82 0.93 9.19 0.56
N VAL A 83 1.16 8.02 -0.03
CA VAL A 83 1.58 6.84 0.72
C VAL A 83 2.94 6.37 0.21
N PRO A 84 4.02 6.60 0.97
CA PRO A 84 5.32 6.02 0.63
C PRO A 84 5.30 4.52 0.89
N LEU A 85 5.68 3.75 -0.12
CA LEU A 85 5.75 2.29 -0.04
C LEU A 85 6.96 1.85 -0.85
N ARG A 86 7.84 1.07 -0.25
CA ARG A 86 9.10 0.69 -0.90
C ARG A 86 9.38 -0.79 -0.73
N ALA A 87 9.88 -1.39 -1.81
CA ALA A 87 10.38 -2.76 -1.79
C ALA A 87 11.90 -2.68 -1.92
N ILE A 88 12.61 -3.13 -0.89
CA ILE A 88 14.06 -2.99 -0.78
C ILE A 88 14.69 -4.38 -0.82
N ALA A 89 15.62 -4.59 -1.75
CA ALA A 89 16.31 -5.88 -1.85
C ALA A 89 17.11 -6.16 -0.57
N ASP A 90 16.97 -7.38 -0.07
CA ASP A 90 17.68 -7.84 1.12
C ASP A 90 18.17 -9.26 0.83
N GLY A 91 19.35 -9.37 0.20
CA GLY A 91 19.83 -10.66 -0.29
C GLY A 91 18.86 -11.23 -1.32
N ASP A 92 18.40 -12.45 -1.08
CA ASP A 92 17.43 -13.12 -1.96
C ASP A 92 15.99 -12.77 -1.59
N GLY A 93 15.81 -12.00 -0.53
CA GLY A 93 14.50 -11.58 -0.06
C GLY A 93 14.26 -10.10 -0.26
N THR A 94 13.16 -9.63 0.31
CA THR A 94 12.73 -8.24 0.15
C THR A 94 12.22 -7.72 1.48
N GLU A 95 12.61 -6.50 1.82
CA GLU A 95 12.01 -5.76 2.92
C GLU A 95 11.02 -4.77 2.33
N VAL A 96 9.73 -4.89 2.69
CA VAL A 96 8.71 -3.95 2.24
C VAL A 96 8.42 -2.98 3.38
N VAL A 97 8.54 -1.69 3.09
CA VAL A 97 8.38 -0.62 4.10
C VAL A 97 7.22 0.28 3.70
N PHE A 98 6.26 0.40 4.60
CA PHE A 98 5.10 1.28 4.45
C PHE A 98 5.26 2.40 5.46
N SER A 99 5.28 3.65 4.98
CA SER A 99 5.38 4.82 5.87
C SER A 99 3.99 5.39 6.10
N LEU A 100 3.44 5.10 7.27
CA LEU A 100 2.10 5.53 7.64
C LEU A 100 2.18 6.88 8.35
N ARG A 101 1.55 7.88 7.77
CA ARG A 101 1.51 9.23 8.34
C ARG A 101 0.19 9.44 9.07
N ARG A 102 0.30 10.02 10.26
CA ARG A 102 -0.87 10.40 11.04
C ARG A 102 -1.52 11.62 10.40
N ALA A 103 -2.79 11.51 10.04
CA ALA A 103 -3.51 12.63 9.45
C ALA A 103 -3.80 13.70 10.51
N ARG A 104 -3.91 14.94 10.07
CA ARG A 104 -4.25 16.05 10.96
C ARG A 104 -5.61 15.78 11.59
N GLY A 105 -5.69 15.92 12.90
CA GLY A 105 -6.93 15.72 13.64
C GLY A 105 -7.25 14.27 13.96
N MET A 106 -6.41 13.34 13.51
CA MET A 106 -6.59 11.92 13.81
C MET A 106 -6.29 11.63 15.27
N SER A 107 -7.20 10.91 15.93
CA SER A 107 -7.01 10.52 17.32
C SER A 107 -5.98 9.40 17.44
N ASP A 108 -5.46 9.20 18.66
CA ASP A 108 -4.54 8.10 18.94
C ASP A 108 -5.20 6.76 18.59
N ALA A 109 -6.46 6.57 18.94
CA ALA A 109 -7.18 5.32 18.66
C ALA A 109 -7.31 5.09 17.16
N GLU A 110 -7.58 6.14 16.39
CA GLU A 110 -7.67 6.03 14.92
C GLU A 110 -6.32 5.69 14.30
N PHE A 111 -5.25 6.30 14.80
CA PHE A 111 -3.91 6.03 14.28
C PHE A 111 -3.47 4.58 14.60
N GLU A 112 -3.81 4.09 15.80
CA GLU A 112 -3.52 2.70 16.16
C GLU A 112 -4.32 1.73 15.29
N ARG A 113 -5.56 2.07 14.97
CA ARG A 113 -6.39 1.26 14.09
C ARG A 113 -5.80 1.18 12.68
N ASP A 114 -5.36 2.32 12.15
CA ASP A 114 -4.72 2.35 10.83
C ASP A 114 -3.41 1.57 10.83
N THR A 115 -2.64 1.67 11.91
CA THR A 115 -1.40 0.91 12.06
C THR A 115 -1.70 -0.60 11.97
N ALA A 116 -2.71 -1.06 12.70
CA ALA A 116 -3.08 -2.47 12.69
C ALA A 116 -3.55 -2.94 11.32
N LEU A 117 -4.28 -2.10 10.58
CA LEU A 117 -4.73 -2.43 9.24
C LEU A 117 -3.54 -2.57 8.28
N VAL A 118 -2.58 -1.67 8.35
CA VAL A 118 -1.39 -1.74 7.51
C VAL A 118 -0.56 -2.97 7.84
N GLU A 119 -0.38 -3.27 9.12
CA GLU A 119 0.34 -4.47 9.54
C GLU A 119 -0.33 -5.73 9.01
N SER A 120 -1.65 -5.78 9.06
CA SER A 120 -2.43 -6.90 8.54
C SER A 120 -2.26 -7.02 7.02
N ASP A 121 -2.29 -5.90 6.31
CA ASP A 121 -2.11 -5.91 4.85
C ASP A 121 -0.71 -6.39 4.47
N LEU A 122 0.32 -5.91 5.17
CA LEU A 122 1.69 -6.35 4.91
C LEU A 122 1.87 -7.84 5.19
N ALA A 123 1.25 -8.35 6.25
CA ALA A 123 1.30 -9.77 6.56
C ALA A 123 0.60 -10.59 5.47
N ARG A 124 -0.49 -10.07 4.91
CA ARG A 124 -1.18 -10.74 3.81
C ARG A 124 -0.35 -10.74 2.53
N LEU A 125 0.32 -9.62 2.23
CA LEU A 125 1.22 -9.53 1.09
C LEU A 125 2.31 -10.60 1.18
N LYS A 126 2.91 -10.73 2.36
CA LYS A 126 3.91 -11.76 2.62
C LYS A 126 3.34 -13.16 2.38
N ALA A 127 2.18 -13.44 2.94
CA ALA A 127 1.56 -14.76 2.83
C ALA A 127 1.24 -15.12 1.37
N VAL A 128 0.70 -14.16 0.61
CA VAL A 128 0.35 -14.39 -0.80
C VAL A 128 1.60 -14.66 -1.62
N LEU A 129 2.64 -13.85 -1.44
CA LEU A 129 3.86 -13.98 -2.24
C LEU A 129 4.66 -15.24 -1.87
N GLU A 130 4.70 -15.59 -0.60
CA GLU A 130 5.45 -16.78 -0.17
C GLU A 130 4.74 -18.08 -0.49
N SER A 131 3.43 -18.03 -0.73
CA SER A 131 2.67 -19.22 -1.12
C SER A 131 2.74 -19.49 -2.62
N THR A 132 3.30 -18.56 -3.40
CA THR A 132 3.39 -18.67 -4.84
C THR A 132 4.70 -19.34 -5.24
N ASP A 133 4.62 -20.33 -6.11
CA ASP A 133 5.81 -21.03 -6.62
C ASP A 133 6.48 -20.26 -7.77
#